data_32350d6a446c886c5538a330619c8875
#
_entry.id   32350d6a446c886c5538a330619c8875
#
_cell.length_a   1.000
_cell.length_b   1.000
_cell.length_c   1.000
_cell.angle_alpha   90.00
_cell.angle_beta   90.00
_cell.angle_gamma   90.00
#
_symmetry.space_group_name_H-M   'P 1'
#
loop_
_entity.id
_entity.type
_entity.pdbx_description
1 polymer ?
#
loop_
_entity_poly.entity_id
_entity_poly.type
_entity_poly.pdbx_seq_one_letter_code
_entity_poly.pdbx_strand_id
1 'polypeptide(L)' 'MEEKRLNQLGTRLRHFRKKAGYSNYEHLAYDIGISRSQYGKYENGGNIKFTTLCKILEHLNVSLEEFFKEGFNK' A
#
# COMPACT_ATOMS: atom_id res chain seq x y z
N MET A 1 -5.25 -18.41 -0.06
CA MET A 1 -4.59 -17.94 -1.30
C MET A 1 -4.69 -16.45 -1.46
N GLU A 2 -5.93 -15.96 -1.57
CA GLU A 2 -6.12 -14.51 -1.71
C GLU A 2 -5.58 -13.75 -0.52
N GLU A 3 -5.78 -14.28 0.67
CA GLU A 3 -5.29 -13.64 1.88
C GLU A 3 -3.79 -13.47 1.86
N LYS A 4 -3.08 -14.47 1.36
CA LYS A 4 -1.63 -14.41 1.28
C LYS A 4 -1.19 -13.26 0.37
N ARG A 5 -1.83 -13.13 -0.79
CA ARG A 5 -1.46 -12.07 -1.74
C ARG A 5 -1.81 -10.70 -1.18
N LEU A 6 -2.94 -10.59 -0.50
CA LEU A 6 -3.32 -9.31 0.11
C LEU A 6 -2.39 -8.94 1.25
N ASN A 7 -1.92 -9.91 2.02
CA ASN A 7 -0.95 -9.65 3.07
C ASN A 7 0.38 -9.19 2.47
N GLN A 8 0.79 -9.80 1.38
CA GLN A 8 2.01 -9.39 0.70
C GLN A 8 1.88 -7.97 0.16
N LEU A 9 0.71 -7.66 -0.40
CA LEU A 9 0.45 -6.32 -0.92
C LEU A 9 0.52 -5.29 0.21
N GLY A 10 -0.09 -5.59 1.34
CA GLY A 10 -0.06 -4.69 2.49
C GLY A 10 1.35 -4.45 3.00
N THR A 11 2.18 -5.49 3.00
CA THR A 11 3.56 -5.38 3.41
C THR A 11 4.35 -4.48 2.46
N ARG A 12 4.09 -4.61 1.15
CA ARG A 12 4.75 -3.75 0.16
C ARG A 12 4.31 -2.29 0.32
N LEU A 13 3.01 -2.07 0.59
CA LEU A 13 2.54 -0.71 0.85
C LEU A 13 3.28 -0.11 2.04
N ARG A 14 3.42 -0.87 3.12
CA ARG A 14 4.12 -0.40 4.30
C ARG A 14 5.57 -0.08 3.97
N HIS A 15 6.22 -0.92 3.19
CA HIS A 15 7.61 -0.72 2.80
C HIS A 15 7.79 0.61 2.08
N PHE A 16 6.95 0.87 1.08
CA PHE A 16 7.10 2.10 0.30
C PHE A 16 6.63 3.33 1.06
N ARG A 17 5.66 3.16 1.95
CA ARG A 17 5.26 4.26 2.82
C ARG A 17 6.42 4.72 3.69
N LYS A 18 7.09 3.78 4.35
CA LYS A 18 8.22 4.11 5.21
C LYS A 18 9.38 4.67 4.40
N LYS A 19 9.62 4.13 3.24
CA LYS A 19 10.68 4.61 2.37
C LYS A 19 10.44 6.06 1.96
N ALA A 20 9.18 6.44 1.81
CA ALA A 20 8.81 7.80 1.44
C ALA A 20 8.83 8.76 2.64
N GLY A 21 9.15 8.27 3.83
CA GLY A 21 9.28 9.12 4.99
C GLY A 21 8.06 9.18 5.90
N TYR A 22 7.03 8.40 5.60
CA TYR A 22 5.83 8.37 6.44
C TYR A 22 6.02 7.33 7.54
N SER A 23 6.32 7.79 8.75
CA SER A 23 6.54 6.88 9.87
C SER A 23 5.23 6.24 10.35
N ASN A 24 4.10 6.91 10.13
CA ASN A 24 2.80 6.31 10.44
C ASN A 24 1.90 6.40 9.22
N TYR A 25 0.94 5.46 9.14
CA TYR A 25 0.10 5.39 7.95
C TYR A 25 -1.00 6.46 7.95
N GLU A 26 -1.29 7.03 9.10
CA GLU A 26 -2.34 8.03 9.19
C GLU A 26 -1.99 9.30 8.43
N HIS A 27 -0.73 9.70 8.47
CA HIS A 27 -0.25 10.86 7.73
C HIS A 27 -0.40 10.64 6.23
N LEU A 28 -0.01 9.45 5.77
CA LEU A 28 -0.14 9.14 4.35
C LEU A 28 -1.60 9.13 3.93
N ALA A 29 -2.45 8.49 4.74
CA ALA A 29 -3.88 8.42 4.44
C ALA A 29 -4.47 9.82 4.31
N TYR A 30 -4.11 10.70 5.23
CA TYR A 30 -4.58 12.09 5.19
C TYR A 30 -4.15 12.76 3.90
N ASP A 31 -2.88 12.62 3.54
CA ASP A 31 -2.35 13.29 2.35
C ASP A 31 -3.00 12.81 1.07
N ILE A 32 -3.39 11.53 1.02
CA ILE A 32 -4.01 10.96 -0.17
C ILE A 32 -5.52 11.18 -0.19
N GLY A 33 -6.11 11.51 0.95
CA GLY A 33 -7.55 11.68 1.04
C GLY A 33 -8.29 10.38 1.26
N ILE A 34 -7.66 9.40 1.90
CA ILE A 34 -8.28 8.13 2.27
C ILE A 34 -8.41 8.11 3.79
N SER A 35 -9.52 7.59 4.31
CA SER A 35 -9.66 7.52 5.77
C SER A 35 -8.55 6.64 6.35
N ARG A 36 -8.08 7.00 7.56
CA ARG A 36 -7.01 6.24 8.19
C ARG A 36 -7.43 4.80 8.45
N SER A 37 -8.68 4.62 8.81
CA SER A 37 -9.20 3.29 9.08
C SER A 37 -9.17 2.43 7.81
N GLN A 38 -9.56 3.00 6.69
CA GLN A 38 -9.54 2.29 5.42
C GLN A 38 -8.11 1.98 4.97
N TYR A 39 -7.24 2.97 5.05
CA TYR A 39 -5.85 2.74 4.64
C TYR A 39 -5.18 1.70 5.54
N GLY A 40 -5.43 1.76 6.83
CA GLY A 40 -4.88 0.78 7.76
C GLY A 40 -5.26 -0.64 7.40
N LYS A 41 -6.50 -0.83 6.93
CA LYS A 41 -6.93 -2.15 6.49
C LYS A 41 -6.11 -2.63 5.29
N TYR A 42 -5.74 -1.71 4.40
CA TYR A 42 -4.93 -2.09 3.23
C TYR A 42 -3.57 -2.63 3.66
N GLU A 43 -2.91 -1.97 4.60
CA GLU A 43 -1.61 -2.45 5.06
C GLU A 43 -1.71 -3.75 5.84
N ASN A 44 -2.88 -4.05 6.36
CA ASN A 44 -3.10 -5.26 7.15
C ASN A 44 -3.79 -6.38 6.36
N GLY A 45 -3.76 -6.30 5.03
CA GLY A 45 -4.25 -7.39 4.21
C GLY A 45 -5.68 -7.26 3.75
N GLY A 46 -6.30 -6.09 3.93
CA GLY A 46 -7.65 -5.87 3.42
C GLY A 46 -7.65 -5.72 1.91
N ASN A 47 -8.81 -6.02 1.31
CA ASN A 47 -8.96 -5.94 -0.13
C ASN A 47 -8.89 -4.48 -0.59
N ILE A 48 -8.25 -4.25 -1.73
CA ILE A 48 -8.06 -2.91 -2.26
C ILE A 48 -8.38 -2.92 -3.74
N LYS A 49 -9.09 -1.88 -4.20
CA LYS A 49 -9.33 -1.74 -5.62
C LYS A 49 -8.03 -1.35 -6.33
N PHE A 50 -7.85 -1.86 -7.53
CA PHE A 50 -6.66 -1.55 -8.29
C PHE A 50 -6.49 -0.05 -8.50
N THR A 51 -7.59 0.66 -8.77
CA THR A 51 -7.51 2.10 -8.98
C THR A 51 -7.07 2.84 -7.71
N THR A 52 -7.49 2.35 -6.55
CA THR A 52 -7.04 2.92 -5.28
C THR A 52 -5.55 2.68 -5.08
N LEU A 53 -5.09 1.47 -5.40
CA LEU A 53 -3.67 1.17 -5.32
C LEU A 53 -2.86 2.11 -6.21
N CYS A 54 -3.33 2.31 -7.44
CA CYS A 54 -2.64 3.22 -8.35
C CYS A 54 -2.56 4.63 -7.78
N LYS A 55 -3.64 5.10 -7.16
CA LYS A 55 -3.65 6.43 -6.56
C LYS A 55 -2.60 6.54 -5.47
N ILE A 56 -2.50 5.52 -4.63
CA ILE A 56 -1.51 5.52 -3.55
C ILE A 56 -0.10 5.53 -4.13
N LEU A 57 0.16 4.67 -5.11
CA LEU A 57 1.48 4.56 -5.70
C LEU A 57 1.89 5.83 -6.43
N GLU A 58 0.95 6.49 -7.09
CA GLU A 58 1.22 7.76 -7.73
C GLU A 58 1.68 8.80 -6.71
N HIS A 59 1.00 8.84 -5.59
CA HIS A 59 1.37 9.78 -4.53
C HIS A 59 2.76 9.47 -3.99
N LEU A 60 3.09 8.19 -3.86
CA LEU A 60 4.39 7.77 -3.36
C LEU A 60 5.47 7.79 -4.43
N ASN A 61 5.09 8.08 -5.68
CA ASN A 61 6.01 8.11 -6.81
C ASN A 61 6.66 6.74 -7.04
N VAL A 62 5.86 5.69 -6.97
CA VAL A 62 6.30 4.31 -7.14
C VAL A 62 5.57 3.73 -8.34
N SER A 63 6.31 3.14 -9.27
CA SER A 63 5.71 2.51 -10.44
C SER A 63 5.11 1.16 -10.05
N LEU A 64 4.16 0.69 -10.86
CA LEU A 64 3.61 -0.65 -10.64
C LEU A 64 4.69 -1.71 -10.79
N GLU A 65 5.59 -1.52 -11.72
CA GLU A 65 6.69 -2.46 -11.91
C GLU A 65 7.53 -2.56 -10.65
N GLU A 66 7.90 -1.44 -10.08
CA GLU A 66 8.70 -1.43 -8.87
C GLU A 66 7.95 -2.03 -7.70
N PHE A 67 6.66 -1.72 -7.60
CA PHE A 67 5.85 -2.20 -6.49
C PHE A 67 5.77 -3.73 -6.48
N PHE A 68 5.57 -4.33 -7.66
CA PHE A 68 5.37 -5.78 -7.77
C PHE A 68 6.66 -6.54 -8.07
N LYS A 69 7.80 -5.85 -8.10
CA LYS A 69 9.07 -6.46 -8.45
C LYS A 69 9.46 -7.57 -7.48
N GLU A 70 9.15 -7.40 -6.22
CA GLU A 70 9.47 -8.41 -5.22
C GLU A 70 8.42 -8.37 -4.13
N GLY A 71 8.45 -9.39 -3.26
CA GLY A 71 7.49 -9.50 -2.19
C GLY A 71 6.31 -10.38 -2.50
N PHE A 72 6.23 -10.90 -3.73
CA PHE A 72 5.09 -11.70 -4.17
C PHE A 72 5.47 -13.07 -4.74
N ASN A 73 6.71 -13.42 -4.63
CA ASN A 73 7.19 -14.59 -5.35
C ASN A 73 6.94 -15.91 -4.63
N LYS A 74 6.19 -15.93 -3.59
CA LYS A 74 5.75 -17.15 -2.90
C LYS A 74 4.35 -16.96 -2.34
#